data_0f36e9cfb1026d0dab1519a9e9fd5496
#
_entry.id   0f36e9cfb1026d0dab1519a9e9fd5496
#
_cell.length_a   1.000
_cell.length_b   1.000
_cell.length_c   1.000
_cell.angle_alpha   90.00
_cell.angle_beta   90.00
_cell.angle_gamma   90.00
#
_symmetry.space_group_name_H-M   'P 1'
#
loop_
_entity.id
_entity.type
_entity.pdbx_description
1 polymer ?
#
loop_
_entity_poly.entity_id
_entity_poly.type
_entity_poly.pdbx_seq_one_letter_code
_entity_poly.pdbx_strand_id
1 'polypeptide(L)'
;MAMSWPDASATPQEVIDRFGLEPLAIEGGWWGTIERTAAGNGIWFLMTPDGAGFSALHRLSVTETWTWLAGAPASMLLLSDASRDVTLDAARPGVVVEPGTWQGASTLGEWTLVACWCVPAFTDDCFELGARADLAARHRELAGRITELTRS
;
A
#
# COMPACT_ATOMS: atom_id res chain seq x y z
N MET A 1 -20.80 -15.63 15.80
CA MET A 1 -19.51 -16.33 15.70
C MET A 1 -18.40 -15.33 15.42
N ALA A 2 -17.39 -15.28 16.25
CA ALA A 2 -16.27 -14.39 16.02
C ALA A 2 -15.50 -14.86 14.76
N MET A 3 -15.27 -13.95 13.80
CA MET A 3 -14.38 -14.24 12.69
C MET A 3 -12.95 -14.32 13.22
N SER A 4 -12.29 -15.46 13.04
CA SER A 4 -10.87 -15.56 13.35
C SER A 4 -10.08 -14.74 12.31
N TRP A 5 -9.14 -13.99 12.79
CA TRP A 5 -8.25 -13.21 11.94
C TRP A 5 -7.35 -14.15 11.14
N PRO A 6 -7.02 -13.86 9.87
CA PRO A 6 -6.14 -14.75 9.11
C PRO A 6 -4.74 -14.75 9.76
N ASP A 7 -4.20 -15.94 9.97
CA ASP A 7 -2.84 -16.09 10.48
C ASP A 7 -1.83 -16.18 9.32
N ALA A 8 -0.54 -16.15 9.64
CA ALA A 8 0.52 -16.14 8.64
C ALA A 8 0.56 -17.40 7.75
N SER A 9 -0.12 -18.48 8.12
CA SER A 9 -0.19 -19.71 7.32
C SER A 9 -1.28 -19.66 6.25
N ALA A 10 -2.18 -18.68 6.29
CA ALA A 10 -3.20 -18.51 5.25
C ALA A 10 -2.53 -18.21 3.90
N THR A 11 -3.14 -18.68 2.83
CA THR A 11 -2.69 -18.37 1.47
C THR A 11 -3.22 -16.99 1.05
N PRO A 12 -2.59 -16.32 0.07
CA PRO A 12 -3.15 -15.08 -0.48
C PRO A 12 -4.59 -15.24 -0.96
N GLN A 13 -4.92 -16.37 -1.59
CA GLN A 13 -6.27 -16.62 -2.10
C GLN A 13 -7.29 -16.70 -0.96
N GLU A 14 -6.92 -17.33 0.16
CA GLU A 14 -7.79 -17.40 1.33
C GLU A 14 -8.09 -16.01 1.89
N VAL A 15 -7.11 -15.11 1.88
CA VAL A 15 -7.30 -13.72 2.32
C VAL A 15 -8.19 -12.96 1.34
N ILE A 16 -7.94 -13.11 0.04
CA ILE A 16 -8.76 -12.50 -1.02
C ILE A 16 -10.22 -12.91 -0.88
N ASP A 17 -10.48 -14.21 -0.74
CA ASP A 17 -11.83 -14.73 -0.63
C ASP A 17 -12.53 -14.26 0.65
N ARG A 18 -11.78 -14.22 1.75
CA ARG A 18 -12.33 -13.85 3.05
C ARG A 18 -12.77 -12.40 3.11
N PHE A 19 -12.01 -11.48 2.54
CA PHE A 19 -12.32 -10.04 2.57
C PHE A 19 -13.03 -9.56 1.30
N GLY A 20 -13.28 -10.47 0.34
CA GLY A 20 -13.95 -10.11 -0.91
C GLY A 20 -13.13 -9.13 -1.74
N LEU A 21 -11.81 -9.36 -1.81
CA LEU A 21 -10.90 -8.45 -2.48
C LEU A 21 -10.91 -8.65 -4.00
N GLU A 22 -10.64 -7.58 -4.72
CA GLU A 22 -10.49 -7.59 -6.15
C GLU A 22 -9.19 -6.88 -6.57
N PRO A 23 -8.63 -7.17 -7.74
CA PRO A 23 -7.41 -6.51 -8.19
C PRO A 23 -7.59 -5.00 -8.25
N LEU A 24 -6.59 -4.27 -7.76
CA LEU A 24 -6.55 -2.82 -7.88
C LEU A 24 -5.76 -2.46 -9.14
N ALA A 25 -6.49 -2.04 -10.16
CA ALA A 25 -5.88 -1.61 -11.43
C ALA A 25 -4.98 -0.40 -11.18
N ILE A 26 -3.95 -0.24 -12.00
CA ILE A 26 -2.98 0.87 -11.97
C ILE A 26 -2.01 0.76 -10.80
N GLU A 27 -2.47 0.89 -9.55
CA GLU A 27 -1.59 0.81 -8.38
C GLU A 27 -1.04 -0.59 -8.16
N GLY A 28 -1.87 -1.61 -8.29
CA GLY A 28 -1.53 -3.00 -8.00
C GLY A 28 -2.05 -3.46 -6.65
N GLY A 29 -1.81 -4.74 -6.33
CA GLY A 29 -2.36 -5.37 -5.14
C GLY A 29 -3.86 -5.67 -5.28
N TRP A 30 -4.50 -5.92 -4.15
CA TRP A 30 -5.91 -6.33 -4.05
C TRP A 30 -6.60 -5.48 -3.00
N TRP A 31 -7.84 -5.08 -3.24
CA TRP A 31 -8.53 -4.16 -2.34
C TRP A 31 -10.00 -4.48 -2.13
N GLY A 32 -10.54 -3.97 -1.05
CA GLY A 32 -11.98 -4.00 -0.76
C GLY A 32 -12.34 -2.87 0.20
N THR A 33 -13.58 -2.40 0.14
CA THR A 33 -14.03 -1.29 0.99
C THR A 33 -14.28 -1.75 2.43
N ILE A 34 -13.73 -1.01 3.40
CA ILE A 34 -14.10 -1.13 4.81
C ILE A 34 -15.28 -0.21 5.11
N GLU A 35 -15.12 1.08 4.81
CA GLU A 35 -16.11 2.11 5.08
C GLU A 35 -15.87 3.29 4.16
N ARG A 36 -16.93 4.00 3.79
CA ARG A 36 -16.83 5.23 3.03
C ARG A 36 -17.88 6.24 3.46
N THR A 37 -17.41 7.43 3.86
CA THR A 37 -18.25 8.61 4.14
C THR A 37 -17.63 9.82 3.44
N ALA A 38 -18.31 10.95 3.47
CA ALA A 38 -17.75 12.19 2.91
C ALA A 38 -16.49 12.65 3.67
N ALA A 39 -16.38 12.31 4.95
CA ALA A 39 -15.26 12.72 5.80
C ALA A 39 -14.01 11.85 5.60
N GLY A 40 -14.16 10.62 5.14
CA GLY A 40 -13.04 9.70 4.95
C GLY A 40 -13.49 8.34 4.43
N ASN A 41 -12.52 7.56 3.97
CA ASN A 41 -12.78 6.18 3.58
C ASN A 41 -11.62 5.27 3.96
N GLY A 42 -11.94 4.00 4.20
CA GLY A 42 -10.96 2.97 4.50
C GLY A 42 -11.14 1.77 3.58
N ILE A 43 -10.02 1.15 3.25
CA ILE A 43 -9.98 -0.07 2.45
C ILE A 43 -9.11 -1.13 3.11
N TRP A 44 -9.45 -2.39 2.88
CA TRP A 44 -8.52 -3.52 3.01
C TRP A 44 -7.59 -3.47 1.79
N PHE A 45 -6.31 -3.66 2.01
CA PHE A 45 -5.34 -3.72 0.92
C PHE A 45 -4.38 -4.88 1.13
N LEU A 46 -4.26 -5.75 0.15
CA LEU A 46 -3.42 -6.94 0.19
C LEU A 46 -2.29 -6.81 -0.82
N MET A 47 -1.07 -7.07 -0.38
CA MET A 47 0.11 -7.18 -1.23
C MET A 47 0.59 -8.61 -1.32
N THR A 48 1.02 -9.01 -2.52
CA THR A 48 1.59 -10.33 -2.80
C THR A 48 2.93 -10.17 -3.52
N PRO A 49 3.80 -11.21 -3.54
CA PRO A 49 5.14 -11.06 -4.14
C PRO A 49 5.16 -11.16 -5.65
N ASP A 50 4.07 -11.54 -6.30
CA ASP A 50 4.02 -11.60 -7.76
C ASP A 50 4.05 -10.19 -8.38
N GLY A 51 4.30 -10.13 -9.70
CA GLY A 51 4.52 -8.86 -10.40
C GLY A 51 3.37 -7.85 -10.36
N ALA A 52 2.16 -8.29 -10.00
CA ALA A 52 0.99 -7.42 -9.87
C ALA A 52 0.69 -7.04 -8.43
N GLY A 53 1.38 -7.63 -7.46
CA GLY A 53 1.02 -7.60 -6.05
C GLY A 53 1.60 -6.47 -5.22
N PHE A 54 2.49 -5.64 -5.75
CA PHE A 54 3.03 -4.51 -5.00
C PHE A 54 2.18 -3.25 -5.20
N SER A 55 2.25 -2.33 -4.22
CA SER A 55 1.67 -0.99 -4.35
C SER A 55 2.67 -0.09 -5.08
N ALA A 56 2.37 0.27 -6.32
CA ALA A 56 3.23 1.12 -7.13
C ALA A 56 3.34 2.52 -6.52
N LEU A 57 4.52 3.14 -6.68
CA LEU A 57 4.74 4.51 -6.20
C LEU A 57 3.69 5.45 -6.78
N HIS A 58 2.98 6.10 -5.88
CA HIS A 58 1.92 7.06 -6.18
C HIS A 58 1.90 8.12 -5.09
N ARG A 59 1.22 9.23 -5.35
CA ARG A 59 0.97 10.23 -4.31
C ARG A 59 -0.49 10.64 -4.32
N LEU A 60 -0.96 11.03 -3.16
CA LEU A 60 -2.32 11.53 -2.97
C LEU A 60 -2.30 12.99 -2.55
N SER A 61 -3.34 13.72 -2.89
CA SER A 61 -3.54 15.08 -2.38
C SER A 61 -4.25 15.10 -1.02
N VAL A 62 -4.50 13.95 -0.43
CA VAL A 62 -5.12 13.77 0.89
C VAL A 62 -4.17 12.99 1.80
N THR A 63 -4.40 13.05 3.11
CA THR A 63 -3.63 12.26 4.08
C THR A 63 -4.09 10.80 4.03
N GLU A 64 -3.14 9.87 3.98
CA GLU A 64 -3.43 8.44 4.05
C GLU A 64 -2.68 7.80 5.22
N THR A 65 -3.38 7.00 6.00
CA THR A 65 -2.78 6.22 7.09
C THR A 65 -2.82 4.75 6.73
N TRP A 66 -1.66 4.09 6.80
CA TRP A 66 -1.53 2.65 6.61
C TRP A 66 -1.40 1.98 7.96
N THR A 67 -2.12 0.89 8.16
CA THR A 67 -2.03 0.08 9.37
C THR A 67 -1.82 -1.39 8.99
N TRP A 68 -0.70 -1.97 9.43
CA TRP A 68 -0.43 -3.39 9.26
C TRP A 68 -1.43 -4.20 10.10
N LEU A 69 -2.02 -5.23 9.49
CA LEU A 69 -3.03 -6.06 10.14
C LEU A 69 -2.60 -7.52 10.29
N ALA A 70 -2.02 -8.11 9.24
CA ALA A 70 -1.70 -9.53 9.25
C ALA A 70 -0.71 -9.90 8.14
N GLY A 71 -0.13 -11.08 8.25
CA GLY A 71 0.78 -11.63 7.26
C GLY A 71 2.23 -11.27 7.50
N ALA A 72 3.02 -11.24 6.43
CA ALA A 72 4.42 -10.82 6.50
C ALA A 72 4.53 -9.31 6.74
N PRO A 73 5.68 -8.84 7.22
CA PRO A 73 5.99 -7.41 7.20
C PRO A 73 5.96 -6.85 5.77
N ALA A 74 5.72 -5.55 5.65
CA ALA A 74 5.83 -4.85 4.38
C ALA A 74 6.96 -3.83 4.43
N SER A 75 7.65 -3.67 3.31
CA SER A 75 8.66 -2.62 3.11
C SER A 75 8.02 -1.49 2.33
N MET A 76 8.06 -0.28 2.88
CA MET A 76 7.45 0.90 2.31
C MET A 76 8.48 1.98 2.06
N LEU A 77 8.46 2.57 0.87
CA LEU A 77 9.30 3.70 0.50
C LEU A 77 8.46 4.96 0.45
N LEU A 78 8.90 5.98 1.16
CA LEU A 78 8.29 7.31 1.17
C LEU A 78 9.29 8.33 0.62
N LEU A 79 8.88 9.09 -0.40
CA LEU A 79 9.70 10.10 -1.05
C LEU A 79 9.02 11.46 -0.94
N SER A 80 9.71 12.39 -0.29
CA SER A 80 9.36 13.80 -0.22
C SER A 80 10.66 14.60 -0.31
N ASP A 81 10.85 15.63 0.49
CA ASP A 81 12.14 16.36 0.57
C ASP A 81 13.25 15.44 1.08
N ALA A 82 12.91 14.47 1.92
CA ALA A 82 13.79 13.40 2.37
C ALA A 82 13.17 12.05 2.08
N SER A 83 13.98 11.06 1.73
CA SER A 83 13.52 9.68 1.55
C SER A 83 13.47 8.95 2.89
N ARG A 84 12.55 8.02 3.01
CA ARG A 84 12.39 7.22 4.22
C ARG A 84 11.92 5.81 3.88
N ASP A 85 12.65 4.80 4.38
CA ASP A 85 12.20 3.42 4.36
C ASP A 85 11.48 3.09 5.68
N VAL A 86 10.33 2.46 5.57
CA VAL A 86 9.53 2.05 6.72
C VAL A 86 9.21 0.56 6.59
N THR A 87 9.42 -0.19 7.65
CA THR A 87 8.92 -1.56 7.74
C THR A 87 7.66 -1.55 8.58
N LEU A 88 6.55 -2.00 7.99
CA LEU A 88 5.29 -2.16 8.69
C LEU A 88 5.14 -3.60 9.16
N ASP A 89 4.95 -3.78 10.46
CA ASP A 89 4.80 -5.10 11.10
C ASP A 89 4.09 -4.95 12.45
N ALA A 90 4.03 -6.02 13.22
CA ALA A 90 3.37 -6.00 14.54
C ALA A 90 4.03 -5.03 15.51
N ALA A 91 5.34 -4.80 15.40
CA ALA A 91 6.07 -3.87 16.28
C ALA A 91 5.89 -2.41 15.87
N ARG A 92 5.68 -2.16 14.57
CA ARG A 92 5.45 -0.84 14.01
C ARG A 92 4.31 -0.90 12.99
N PRO A 93 3.05 -0.95 13.48
CA PRO A 93 1.93 -1.23 12.59
C PRO A 93 1.45 -0.05 11.77
N GLY A 94 1.77 1.19 12.14
CA GLY A 94 1.16 2.36 11.52
C GLY A 94 2.15 3.35 10.92
N VAL A 95 1.75 3.97 9.80
CA VAL A 95 2.44 5.11 9.22
C VAL A 95 1.42 6.08 8.64
N VAL A 96 1.64 7.38 8.87
CA VAL A 96 0.83 8.45 8.27
C VAL A 96 1.61 9.02 7.10
N VAL A 97 0.97 9.04 5.93
CA VAL A 97 1.54 9.57 4.69
C VAL A 97 0.89 10.93 4.41
N GLU A 98 1.70 11.97 4.50
CA GLU A 98 1.22 13.33 4.27
C GLU A 98 0.89 13.56 2.78
N PRO A 99 -0.04 14.47 2.47
CA PRO A 99 -0.35 14.82 1.09
C PRO A 99 0.90 15.18 0.29
N GLY A 100 0.97 14.72 -0.95
CA GLY A 100 2.10 15.01 -1.85
C GLY A 100 3.32 14.12 -1.67
N THR A 101 3.35 13.25 -0.65
CA THR A 101 4.44 12.29 -0.47
C THR A 101 4.24 11.10 -1.40
N TRP A 102 5.27 10.76 -2.17
CA TRP A 102 5.28 9.52 -2.96
C TRP A 102 5.38 8.32 -2.02
N GLN A 103 4.52 7.35 -2.21
CA GLN A 103 4.45 6.15 -1.37
C GLN A 103 4.33 4.92 -2.25
N GLY A 104 5.07 3.89 -1.91
CA GLY A 104 5.02 2.59 -2.57
C GLY A 104 5.47 1.53 -1.60
N ALA A 105 4.98 0.30 -1.76
CA ALA A 105 5.27 -0.76 -0.80
C ALA A 105 5.24 -2.14 -1.45
N SER A 106 5.93 -3.08 -0.83
CA SER A 106 5.90 -4.48 -1.21
C SER A 106 5.92 -5.38 0.01
N THR A 107 5.35 -6.56 -0.11
CA THR A 107 5.42 -7.56 0.96
C THR A 107 6.83 -8.15 1.07
N LEU A 108 7.24 -8.46 2.28
CA LEU A 108 8.50 -9.18 2.54
C LEU A 108 8.30 -10.70 2.67
N GLY A 109 7.10 -11.20 2.38
CA GLY A 109 6.78 -12.61 2.43
C GLY A 109 5.74 -12.99 1.39
N GLU A 110 4.88 -13.94 1.70
CA GLU A 110 3.88 -14.42 0.75
C GLU A 110 2.70 -13.46 0.60
N TRP A 111 2.39 -12.69 1.62
CA TRP A 111 1.37 -11.66 1.58
C TRP A 111 1.45 -10.75 2.80
N THR A 112 0.94 -9.53 2.64
CA THR A 112 0.75 -8.56 3.73
C THR A 112 -0.62 -7.94 3.58
N LEU A 113 -1.43 -7.96 4.63
CA LEU A 113 -2.72 -7.27 4.68
C LEU A 113 -2.59 -6.01 5.52
N VAL A 114 -3.01 -4.89 4.96
CA VAL A 114 -3.05 -3.59 5.64
C VAL A 114 -4.45 -2.99 5.52
N ALA A 115 -4.75 -2.03 6.40
CA ALA A 115 -5.87 -1.11 6.21
C ALA A 115 -5.30 0.26 5.83
N CYS A 116 -5.91 0.89 4.83
CA CYS A 116 -5.53 2.24 4.39
C CYS A 116 -6.73 3.17 4.55
N TRP A 117 -6.52 4.28 5.26
CA TRP A 117 -7.57 5.28 5.51
C TRP A 117 -7.16 6.63 4.94
N CYS A 118 -8.04 7.21 4.13
CA CYS A 118 -7.87 8.55 3.55
C CYS A 118 -8.80 9.55 4.23
N VAL A 119 -8.25 10.71 4.59
CA VAL A 119 -9.00 11.83 5.18
C VAL A 119 -8.52 13.12 4.52
N PRO A 120 -9.40 13.84 3.81
CA PRO A 120 -10.78 13.47 3.44
C PRO A 120 -10.82 12.23 2.53
N ALA A 121 -12.02 11.79 2.17
CA ALA A 121 -12.22 10.58 1.39
C ALA A 121 -11.48 10.61 0.05
N PHE A 122 -10.95 9.47 -0.36
CA PHE A 122 -10.29 9.30 -1.66
C PHE A 122 -11.27 9.58 -2.80
N THR A 123 -10.79 10.30 -3.81
CA THR A 123 -11.45 10.48 -5.10
C THR A 123 -10.40 10.23 -6.20
N ASP A 124 -10.84 9.88 -7.41
CA ASP A 124 -9.91 9.55 -8.48
C ASP A 124 -8.95 10.69 -8.82
N ASP A 125 -9.39 11.93 -8.68
CA ASP A 125 -8.57 13.11 -8.97
C ASP A 125 -7.53 13.43 -7.90
N CYS A 126 -7.56 12.76 -6.73
CA CYS A 126 -6.52 12.94 -5.73
C CYS A 126 -5.29 12.05 -5.96
N PHE A 127 -5.33 11.12 -6.91
CA PHE A 127 -4.32 10.11 -7.17
C PHE A 127 -3.44 10.48 -8.36
N GLU A 128 -2.12 10.32 -8.18
CA GLU A 128 -1.14 10.47 -9.25
C GLU A 128 -0.15 9.31 -9.20
N LEU A 129 -0.03 8.57 -10.30
CA LEU A 129 0.94 7.47 -10.41
C LEU A 129 2.33 8.02 -10.69
N GLY A 130 3.35 7.45 -10.03
CA GLY A 130 4.74 7.87 -10.20
C GLY A 130 5.33 7.38 -11.53
N ALA A 131 6.02 8.27 -12.22
CA ALA A 131 6.78 7.93 -13.42
C ALA A 131 8.19 7.50 -13.02
N ARG A 132 8.58 6.27 -13.38
CA ARG A 132 9.88 5.68 -13.03
C ARG A 132 11.05 6.60 -13.35
N ALA A 133 11.10 7.10 -14.57
CA ALA A 133 12.22 7.93 -15.03
C ALA A 133 12.36 9.22 -14.21
N ASP A 134 11.25 9.87 -13.91
CA ASP A 134 11.24 11.13 -13.16
C ASP A 134 11.68 10.92 -11.71
N LEU A 135 11.13 9.89 -11.07
CA LEU A 135 11.46 9.57 -9.66
C LEU A 135 12.91 9.10 -9.53
N ALA A 136 13.38 8.24 -10.44
CA ALA A 136 14.76 7.77 -10.42
C ALA A 136 15.75 8.90 -10.69
N ALA A 137 15.41 9.85 -11.54
CA ALA A 137 16.27 11.02 -11.80
C ALA A 137 16.40 11.94 -10.59
N ARG A 138 15.33 12.07 -9.79
CA ARG A 138 15.31 12.91 -8.58
C ARG A 138 15.93 12.22 -7.37
N HIS A 139 15.91 10.90 -7.33
CA HIS A 139 16.37 10.08 -6.21
C HIS A 139 17.29 8.98 -6.71
N ARG A 140 18.44 9.38 -7.27
CA ARG A 140 19.37 8.48 -7.97
C ARG A 140 19.87 7.33 -7.11
N GLU A 141 20.13 7.59 -5.83
CA GLU A 141 20.59 6.57 -4.88
C GLU A 141 19.54 5.50 -4.60
N LEU A 142 18.28 5.75 -4.95
CA LEU A 142 17.16 4.84 -4.75
C LEU A 142 16.62 4.24 -6.06
N ALA A 143 17.34 4.44 -7.17
CA ALA A 143 16.87 4.02 -8.50
C ALA A 143 16.47 2.54 -8.57
N GLY A 144 17.22 1.67 -7.89
CA GLY A 144 16.90 0.24 -7.83
C GLY A 144 15.56 -0.02 -7.15
N ARG A 145 15.34 0.58 -5.98
CA ARG A 145 14.08 0.42 -5.24
C ARG A 145 12.90 1.06 -5.96
N ILE A 146 13.13 2.20 -6.59
CA ILE A 146 12.10 2.87 -7.40
C ILE A 146 11.70 1.98 -8.57
N THR A 147 12.66 1.32 -9.22
CA THR A 147 12.38 0.38 -10.31
C THR A 147 11.49 -0.77 -9.85
N GLU A 148 11.75 -1.33 -8.65
CA GLU A 148 10.93 -2.38 -8.07
C GLU A 148 9.50 -1.94 -7.76
N LEU A 149 9.31 -0.66 -7.45
CA LEU A 149 8.02 -0.09 -7.03
C LEU A 149 7.35 0.76 -8.12
N THR A 150 7.76 0.63 -9.35
CA THR A 150 7.11 1.31 -10.47
C THR A 150 6.85 0.32 -11.60
N ARG A 151 5.82 0.61 -12.39
CA ARG A 151 5.54 -0.14 -13.61
C ARG A 151 6.13 0.59 -14.80
N SER A 152 6.63 -0.16 -15.75
CA SER A 152 7.19 0.41 -16.99
C SER A 152 6.10 0.94 -17.91
#